data_8142682d668c4eba639c1e24795d4cfe
#
_entry.id   8142682d668c4eba639c1e24795d4cfe
#
_cell.length_a   1.000
_cell.length_b   1.000
_cell.length_c   1.000
_cell.angle_alpha   90.00
_cell.angle_beta   90.00
_cell.angle_gamma   90.00
#
_symmetry.space_group_name_H-M   'P 1'
#
loop_
_entity.id
_entity.type
_entity.pdbx_description
1 polymer ?
#
loop_
_entity_poly.entity_id
_entity_poly.type
_entity_poly.pdbx_seq_one_letter_code
_entity_poly.pdbx_strand_id
1 'polypeptide(L)'
;MRGPATHDPIPKPHERAGHGARPRRQMATATLTGTALLLAMGVALPIVFHMIPLGGRIFLPMHIPAFLAGLLLGPLSGLIVGAGSPILSMLITGRPPVFLMLPMFFEIATYGLVAGLLRPRLEAVFGSGGVTAAGRPKRSPAALMLALAGAMVAGRLVWVIVVVWLAPVLGIEARALTAALAALGAGWVGMIIQLILIPSLVAAIERTRRA
;
A
#
# COMPACT_ATOMS: atom_id res chain seq x y z
N MET A 1 -61.42 -34.20 9.79
CA MET A 1 -61.47 -32.73 9.82
C MET A 1 -60.06 -32.22 9.65
N ARG A 2 -59.73 -31.65 8.50
CA ARG A 2 -58.43 -31.02 8.22
C ARG A 2 -58.58 -29.53 8.54
N GLY A 3 -57.78 -29.01 9.48
CA GLY A 3 -57.77 -27.59 9.81
C GLY A 3 -57.24 -26.73 8.65
N PRO A 4 -57.62 -25.45 8.57
CA PRO A 4 -57.24 -24.57 7.48
C PRO A 4 -55.73 -24.25 7.52
N ALA A 5 -55.07 -24.36 6.36
CA ALA A 5 -53.69 -23.95 6.16
C ALA A 5 -53.58 -22.42 6.38
N THR A 6 -52.81 -22.01 7.34
CA THR A 6 -52.43 -20.59 7.55
C THR A 6 -51.52 -20.18 6.43
N HIS A 7 -52.01 -19.32 5.54
CA HIS A 7 -51.22 -18.63 4.52
C HIS A 7 -50.33 -17.58 5.21
N ASP A 8 -49.03 -17.87 5.32
CA ASP A 8 -48.08 -16.83 5.71
C ASP A 8 -48.06 -15.72 4.64
N PRO A 9 -48.19 -14.46 5.02
CA PRO A 9 -48.19 -13.35 4.08
C PRO A 9 -46.85 -13.24 3.34
N ILE A 10 -46.88 -13.20 2.01
CA ILE A 10 -45.71 -13.01 1.16
C ILE A 10 -45.08 -11.66 1.55
N PRO A 11 -43.79 -11.61 1.97
CA PRO A 11 -43.14 -10.37 2.38
C PRO A 11 -43.06 -9.38 1.21
N LYS A 12 -43.49 -8.14 1.49
CA LYS A 12 -43.55 -7.05 0.49
C LYS A 12 -42.17 -6.75 -0.08
N PRO A 13 -42.03 -6.41 -1.39
CA PRO A 13 -40.75 -6.20 -2.08
C PRO A 13 -39.82 -5.16 -1.45
N HIS A 14 -40.36 -4.20 -0.70
CA HIS A 14 -39.60 -3.15 -0.01
C HIS A 14 -38.91 -3.59 1.30
N GLU A 15 -39.26 -4.74 1.89
CA GLU A 15 -38.57 -5.26 3.08
C GLU A 15 -37.26 -6.00 2.76
N ARG A 16 -36.97 -6.31 1.47
CA ARG A 16 -35.72 -6.94 1.04
C ARG A 16 -34.57 -5.97 0.72
N ALA A 17 -34.82 -4.66 0.78
CA ALA A 17 -33.87 -3.63 0.35
C ALA A 17 -33.07 -2.99 1.49
N GLY A 18 -32.67 -3.74 2.51
CA GLY A 18 -32.06 -3.18 3.72
C GLY A 18 -30.75 -3.77 4.22
N HIS A 19 -30.03 -4.62 3.48
CA HIS A 19 -28.76 -5.16 4.00
C HIS A 19 -27.60 -4.99 3.01
N GLY A 20 -26.82 -3.92 3.18
CA GLY A 20 -25.38 -4.03 3.14
C GLY A 20 -24.59 -3.45 1.97
N ALA A 21 -25.15 -2.82 0.96
CA ALA A 21 -24.32 -2.10 -0.03
C ALA A 21 -24.09 -0.65 0.44
N ARG A 22 -22.91 -0.34 0.95
CA ARG A 22 -22.52 1.05 1.18
C ARG A 22 -22.65 1.82 -0.13
N PRO A 23 -23.34 2.98 -0.16
CA PRO A 23 -23.49 3.74 -1.39
C PRO A 23 -22.10 4.08 -1.97
N ARG A 24 -21.95 4.02 -3.30
CA ARG A 24 -20.67 4.25 -4.01
C ARG A 24 -19.93 5.50 -3.53
N ARG A 25 -20.64 6.57 -3.20
CA ARG A 25 -20.07 7.81 -2.64
C ARG A 25 -19.37 7.60 -1.31
N GLN A 26 -19.94 6.81 -0.37
CA GLN A 26 -19.31 6.54 0.93
C GLN A 26 -18.02 5.72 0.78
N MET A 27 -17.98 4.78 -0.17
CA MET A 27 -16.76 4.03 -0.47
C MET A 27 -15.67 4.93 -1.06
N ALA A 28 -16.02 5.83 -1.96
CA ALA A 28 -15.08 6.79 -2.54
C ALA A 28 -14.52 7.75 -1.49
N THR A 29 -15.35 8.27 -0.60
CA THR A 29 -14.92 9.16 0.50
C THR A 29 -14.00 8.44 1.47
N ALA A 30 -14.32 7.21 1.88
CA ALA A 30 -13.47 6.41 2.76
C ALA A 30 -12.09 6.11 2.14
N THR A 31 -12.05 5.82 0.84
CA THR A 31 -10.79 5.61 0.11
C THR A 31 -9.97 6.89 0.04
N LEU A 32 -10.60 8.02 -0.26
CA LEU A 32 -9.93 9.32 -0.32
C LEU A 32 -9.35 9.72 1.04
N THR A 33 -10.14 9.62 2.11
CA THR A 33 -9.69 9.90 3.49
C THR A 33 -8.54 8.98 3.89
N GLY A 34 -8.64 7.68 3.59
CA GLY A 34 -7.57 6.73 3.86
C GLY A 34 -6.29 7.04 3.08
N THR A 35 -6.41 7.44 1.81
CA THR A 35 -5.27 7.86 0.98
C THR A 35 -4.60 9.10 1.55
N ALA A 36 -5.38 10.12 1.93
CA ALA A 36 -4.88 11.35 2.54
C ALA A 36 -4.17 11.07 3.89
N LEU A 37 -4.75 10.22 4.73
CA LEU A 37 -4.14 9.82 6.00
C LEU A 37 -2.80 9.09 5.80
N LEU A 38 -2.76 8.12 4.87
CA LEU A 38 -1.53 7.40 4.57
C LEU A 38 -0.48 8.30 3.91
N LEU A 39 -0.88 9.29 3.12
CA LEU A 39 0.03 10.29 2.58
C LEU A 39 0.62 11.17 3.70
N ALA A 40 -0.20 11.62 4.63
CA ALA A 40 0.27 12.35 5.82
C ALA A 40 1.24 11.50 6.66
N MET A 41 0.96 10.21 6.85
CA MET A 41 1.89 9.28 7.51
C MET A 41 3.20 9.12 6.73
N GLY A 42 3.17 9.13 5.39
CA GLY A 42 4.34 9.06 4.52
C GLY A 42 5.30 10.25 4.71
N VAL A 43 4.79 11.37 5.17
CA VAL A 43 5.59 12.55 5.55
C VAL A 43 5.99 12.52 7.02
N ALA A 44 5.07 12.20 7.91
CA ALA A 44 5.29 12.25 9.35
C ALA A 44 6.27 11.18 9.86
N LEU A 45 6.15 9.93 9.39
CA LEU A 45 7.03 8.83 9.83
C LEU A 45 8.52 9.12 9.58
N PRO A 46 8.96 9.58 8.40
CA PRO A 46 10.34 9.95 8.19
C PRO A 46 10.86 11.01 9.18
N ILE A 47 10.04 12.00 9.53
CA ILE A 47 10.43 13.04 10.49
C ILE A 47 10.78 12.40 11.83
N VAL A 48 9.92 11.52 12.34
CA VAL A 48 10.15 10.82 13.62
C VAL A 48 11.39 9.92 13.55
N PHE A 49 11.52 9.13 12.47
CA PHE A 49 12.65 8.21 12.33
C PHE A 49 13.99 8.89 12.08
N HIS A 50 14.02 10.12 11.55
CA HIS A 50 15.25 10.90 11.41
C HIS A 50 15.79 11.43 12.74
N MET A 51 14.98 11.44 13.79
CA MET A 51 15.43 11.76 15.14
C MET A 51 16.26 10.63 15.77
N ILE A 52 16.16 9.41 15.21
CA ILE A 52 16.92 8.23 15.64
C ILE A 52 18.13 8.07 14.72
N PRO A 53 19.38 8.00 15.23
CA PRO A 53 20.56 7.77 14.39
C PRO A 53 20.37 6.54 13.47
N LEU A 54 20.60 6.71 12.17
CA LEU A 54 20.41 5.71 11.11
C LEU A 54 18.97 5.21 10.91
N GLY A 55 18.00 5.61 11.76
CA GLY A 55 16.62 5.11 11.71
C GLY A 55 15.94 5.28 10.35
N GLY A 56 16.07 6.45 9.74
CA GLY A 56 15.48 6.72 8.41
C GLY A 56 16.05 5.86 7.28
N ARG A 57 17.33 5.45 7.37
CA ARG A 57 17.99 4.62 6.35
C ARG A 57 17.69 3.14 6.52
N ILE A 58 17.55 2.67 7.76
CA ILE A 58 17.35 1.25 8.07
C ILE A 58 15.87 0.87 7.92
N PHE A 59 14.95 1.67 8.47
CA PHE A 59 13.53 1.32 8.52
C PHE A 59 12.75 1.69 7.26
N LEU A 60 13.29 2.57 6.41
CA LEU A 60 12.62 3.04 5.20
C LEU A 60 11.15 3.46 5.47
N PRO A 61 10.89 4.33 6.45
CA PRO A 61 9.55 4.55 7.01
C PRO A 61 8.54 5.08 5.98
N MET A 62 9.00 5.77 4.94
CA MET A 62 8.17 6.32 3.87
C MET A 62 7.54 5.24 2.98
N HIS A 63 8.14 4.04 2.91
CA HIS A 63 7.66 2.94 2.08
C HIS A 63 6.42 2.28 2.67
N ILE A 64 6.30 2.23 4.01
CA ILE A 64 5.22 1.55 4.73
C ILE A 64 3.83 2.09 4.33
N PRO A 65 3.57 3.41 4.37
CA PRO A 65 2.28 3.97 3.95
C PRO A 65 1.95 3.70 2.48
N ALA A 66 2.93 3.72 1.58
CA ALA A 66 2.72 3.45 0.16
C ALA A 66 2.29 2.00 -0.08
N PHE A 67 2.95 1.03 0.55
CA PHE A 67 2.54 -0.37 0.50
C PHE A 67 1.14 -0.57 1.10
N LEU A 68 0.85 0.01 2.26
CA LEU A 68 -0.46 -0.08 2.89
C LEU A 68 -1.55 0.52 2.00
N ALA A 69 -1.29 1.66 1.37
CA ALA A 69 -2.23 2.29 0.44
C ALA A 69 -2.51 1.37 -0.76
N GLY A 70 -1.48 0.83 -1.39
CA GLY A 70 -1.63 -0.12 -2.50
C GLY A 70 -2.39 -1.38 -2.09
N LEU A 71 -1.97 -2.02 -1.02
CA LEU A 71 -2.54 -3.29 -0.56
C LEU A 71 -3.96 -3.16 -0.01
N LEU A 72 -4.33 -2.07 0.64
CA LEU A 72 -5.62 -1.91 1.34
C LEU A 72 -6.64 -1.06 0.57
N LEU A 73 -6.19 -0.06 -0.18
CA LEU A 73 -7.06 0.91 -0.87
C LEU A 73 -6.99 0.78 -2.39
N GLY A 74 -6.00 0.07 -2.91
CA GLY A 74 -5.84 -0.20 -4.34
C GLY A 74 -4.71 0.57 -5.02
N PRO A 75 -4.44 0.26 -6.31
CA PRO A 75 -3.23 0.68 -7.00
C PRO A 75 -3.11 2.21 -7.16
N LEU A 76 -4.22 2.90 -7.41
CA LEU A 76 -4.20 4.35 -7.57
C LEU A 76 -3.86 5.06 -6.24
N SER A 77 -4.43 4.61 -5.12
CA SER A 77 -4.08 5.13 -3.79
C SER A 77 -2.61 4.87 -3.47
N GLY A 78 -2.11 3.67 -3.79
CA GLY A 78 -0.69 3.33 -3.63
C GLY A 78 0.23 4.23 -4.45
N LEU A 79 -0.13 4.48 -5.72
CA LEU A 79 0.61 5.40 -6.59
C LEU A 79 0.64 6.83 -6.02
N ILE A 80 -0.52 7.34 -5.61
CA ILE A 80 -0.65 8.71 -5.07
C ILE A 80 0.17 8.87 -3.78
N VAL A 81 0.05 7.92 -2.85
CA VAL A 81 0.82 7.98 -1.59
C VAL A 81 2.30 7.80 -1.86
N GLY A 82 2.68 6.86 -2.73
CA GLY A 82 4.08 6.58 -3.07
C GLY A 82 4.77 7.75 -3.77
N ALA A 83 4.11 8.37 -4.73
CA ALA A 83 4.63 9.54 -5.45
C ALA A 83 4.59 10.81 -4.57
N GLY A 84 3.50 11.02 -3.85
CA GLY A 84 3.28 12.22 -3.06
C GLY A 84 4.17 12.32 -1.82
N SER A 85 4.48 11.19 -1.17
CA SER A 85 5.26 11.20 0.08
C SER A 85 6.65 11.83 -0.05
N PRO A 86 7.52 11.46 -1.01
CA PRO A 86 8.83 12.08 -1.15
C PRO A 86 8.76 13.55 -1.58
N ILE A 87 7.79 13.92 -2.42
CA ILE A 87 7.60 15.31 -2.85
C ILE A 87 7.21 16.18 -1.65
N LEU A 88 6.16 15.80 -0.92
CA LEU A 88 5.68 16.57 0.23
C LEU A 88 6.72 16.59 1.35
N SER A 89 7.41 15.48 1.60
CA SER A 89 8.49 15.44 2.58
C SER A 89 9.60 16.43 2.21
N MET A 90 10.02 16.46 0.95
CA MET A 90 11.02 17.40 0.47
C MET A 90 10.57 18.88 0.62
N LEU A 91 9.32 19.18 0.26
CA LEU A 91 8.77 20.53 0.37
C LEU A 91 8.65 21.02 1.81
N ILE A 92 8.30 20.13 2.74
CA ILE A 92 8.06 20.48 4.16
C ILE A 92 9.35 20.45 4.98
N THR A 93 10.24 19.48 4.72
CA THR A 93 11.41 19.22 5.59
C THR A 93 12.76 19.45 4.90
N GLY A 94 12.78 19.75 3.60
CA GLY A 94 13.99 19.78 2.79
C GLY A 94 14.62 18.39 2.54
N ARG A 95 13.91 17.30 2.89
CA ARG A 95 14.41 15.92 2.77
C ARG A 95 13.41 15.03 2.02
N PRO A 96 13.86 14.09 1.21
CA PRO A 96 15.25 13.76 0.85
C PRO A 96 15.90 14.84 -0.01
N PRO A 97 17.26 14.86 -0.12
CA PRO A 97 17.94 15.77 -1.03
C PRO A 97 17.52 15.47 -2.50
N VAL A 98 17.57 16.49 -3.36
CA VAL A 98 17.03 16.47 -4.73
C VAL A 98 17.51 15.25 -5.53
N PHE A 99 18.78 14.88 -5.41
CA PHE A 99 19.35 13.73 -6.15
C PHE A 99 18.79 12.37 -5.69
N LEU A 100 18.29 12.26 -4.47
CA LEU A 100 17.60 11.06 -3.97
C LEU A 100 16.08 11.13 -4.16
N MET A 101 15.52 12.34 -4.24
CA MET A 101 14.07 12.53 -4.38
C MET A 101 13.55 11.88 -5.65
N LEU A 102 14.24 12.06 -6.78
CA LEU A 102 13.81 11.54 -8.06
C LEU A 102 13.73 10.00 -8.09
N PRO A 103 14.80 9.24 -7.77
CA PRO A 103 14.72 7.80 -7.71
C PRO A 103 13.73 7.30 -6.63
N MET A 104 13.64 7.95 -5.47
CA MET A 104 12.66 7.59 -4.44
C MET A 104 11.22 7.81 -4.90
N PHE A 105 10.95 8.88 -5.63
CA PHE A 105 9.63 9.15 -6.20
C PHE A 105 9.16 7.98 -7.06
N PHE A 106 9.95 7.57 -8.03
CA PHE A 106 9.59 6.48 -8.93
C PHE A 106 9.55 5.12 -8.23
N GLU A 107 10.49 4.85 -7.34
CA GLU A 107 10.54 3.62 -6.57
C GLU A 107 9.31 3.43 -5.69
N ILE A 108 8.99 4.43 -4.83
CA ILE A 108 7.91 4.32 -3.85
C ILE A 108 6.55 4.33 -4.56
N ALA A 109 6.40 5.11 -5.64
CA ALA A 109 5.24 5.08 -6.49
C ALA A 109 5.01 3.68 -7.09
N THR A 110 6.08 3.03 -7.56
CA THR A 110 6.04 1.67 -8.09
C THR A 110 5.65 0.66 -7.01
N TYR A 111 6.18 0.78 -5.80
CA TYR A 111 5.81 -0.09 -4.69
C TYR A 111 4.30 -0.07 -4.43
N GLY A 112 3.72 1.10 -4.27
CA GLY A 112 2.31 1.24 -4.01
C GLY A 112 1.43 0.77 -5.16
N LEU A 113 1.79 1.15 -6.39
CA LEU A 113 1.07 0.75 -7.61
C LEU A 113 1.08 -0.76 -7.81
N VAL A 114 2.28 -1.36 -7.83
CA VAL A 114 2.46 -2.79 -8.14
C VAL A 114 1.87 -3.67 -7.04
N ALA A 115 2.05 -3.32 -5.76
CA ALA A 115 1.41 -4.04 -4.66
C ALA A 115 -0.12 -4.07 -4.80
N GLY A 116 -0.71 -2.93 -5.15
CA GLY A 116 -2.15 -2.81 -5.38
C GLY A 116 -2.65 -3.56 -6.61
N LEU A 117 -1.83 -3.66 -7.67
CA LEU A 117 -2.16 -4.41 -8.88
C LEU A 117 -1.99 -5.92 -8.71
N LEU A 118 -0.92 -6.35 -8.03
CA LEU A 118 -0.61 -7.77 -7.86
C LEU A 118 -1.52 -8.44 -6.84
N ARG A 119 -1.85 -7.78 -5.74
CA ARG A 119 -2.64 -8.40 -4.67
C ARG A 119 -3.93 -9.05 -5.16
N PRO A 120 -4.86 -8.37 -5.87
CA PRO A 120 -6.11 -8.99 -6.32
C PRO A 120 -5.89 -10.13 -7.32
N ARG A 121 -4.86 -10.02 -8.19
CA ARG A 121 -4.53 -11.08 -9.16
C ARG A 121 -4.01 -12.33 -8.46
N LEU A 122 -3.13 -12.17 -7.50
CA LEU A 122 -2.58 -13.28 -6.73
C LEU A 122 -3.63 -13.89 -5.78
N GLU A 123 -4.53 -13.10 -5.24
CA GLU A 123 -5.68 -13.59 -4.49
C GLU A 123 -6.63 -14.44 -5.35
N ALA A 124 -6.77 -14.12 -6.64
CA ALA A 124 -7.55 -14.94 -7.57
C ALA A 124 -6.88 -16.31 -7.85
N VAL A 125 -5.55 -16.37 -7.81
CA VAL A 125 -4.79 -17.62 -8.07
C VAL A 125 -4.59 -18.43 -6.78
N PHE A 126 -4.19 -17.79 -5.69
CA PHE A 126 -3.81 -18.44 -4.43
C PHE A 126 -4.89 -18.37 -3.34
N GLY A 127 -6.02 -17.74 -3.63
CA GLY A 127 -7.17 -17.73 -2.73
C GLY A 127 -7.77 -19.12 -2.60
N SER A 128 -7.99 -19.56 -1.36
CA SER A 128 -8.49 -20.92 -1.07
C SER A 128 -9.97 -21.15 -1.45
N GLY A 129 -10.60 -20.25 -2.19
CA GLY A 129 -12.03 -20.33 -2.55
C GLY A 129 -13.01 -20.34 -1.37
N GLY A 130 -12.48 -20.38 -0.14
CA GLY A 130 -13.27 -20.39 1.07
C GLY A 130 -13.80 -19.00 1.43
N VAL A 131 -14.97 -18.99 2.07
CA VAL A 131 -15.55 -17.79 2.67
C VAL A 131 -15.37 -17.81 4.19
N THR A 132 -15.23 -16.65 4.79
CA THR A 132 -15.28 -16.50 6.25
C THR A 132 -16.71 -16.70 6.75
N ALA A 133 -16.88 -16.89 8.07
CA ALA A 133 -18.21 -16.98 8.69
C ALA A 133 -19.15 -15.80 8.33
N ALA A 134 -18.56 -14.64 7.97
CA ALA A 134 -19.29 -13.45 7.50
C ALA A 134 -19.50 -13.41 5.97
N GLY A 135 -19.34 -14.53 5.25
CA GLY A 135 -19.56 -14.61 3.79
C GLY A 135 -18.55 -13.88 2.92
N ARG A 136 -17.41 -13.45 3.48
CA ARG A 136 -16.35 -12.73 2.73
C ARG A 136 -15.28 -13.71 2.26
N PRO A 137 -14.67 -13.49 1.08
CA PRO A 137 -13.61 -14.36 0.60
C PRO A 137 -12.43 -14.35 1.59
N LYS A 138 -11.92 -15.55 1.88
CA LYS A 138 -10.76 -15.74 2.76
C LYS A 138 -9.50 -15.29 2.02
N ARG A 139 -8.83 -14.27 2.53
CA ARG A 139 -7.63 -13.73 1.92
C ARG A 139 -6.43 -14.65 2.16
N SER A 140 -5.61 -14.82 1.13
CA SER A 140 -4.43 -15.67 1.17
C SER A 140 -3.21 -14.90 1.71
N PRO A 141 -2.57 -15.37 2.79
CA PRO A 141 -1.29 -14.80 3.25
C PRO A 141 -0.20 -14.90 2.18
N ALA A 142 -0.19 -15.99 1.41
CA ALA A 142 0.78 -16.19 0.34
C ALA A 142 0.61 -15.13 -0.77
N ALA A 143 -0.63 -14.83 -1.18
CA ALA A 143 -0.90 -13.78 -2.15
C ALA A 143 -0.41 -12.41 -1.67
N LEU A 144 -0.60 -12.10 -0.39
CA LEU A 144 -0.11 -10.86 0.21
C LEU A 144 1.42 -10.78 0.19
N MET A 145 2.10 -11.85 0.61
CA MET A 145 3.57 -11.92 0.62
C MET A 145 4.15 -11.81 -0.80
N LEU A 146 3.58 -12.53 -1.77
CA LEU A 146 4.03 -12.47 -3.16
C LEU A 146 3.78 -11.10 -3.79
N ALA A 147 2.65 -10.46 -3.49
CA ALA A 147 2.38 -9.10 -3.97
C ALA A 147 3.39 -8.10 -3.41
N LEU A 148 3.72 -8.21 -2.12
CA LEU A 148 4.71 -7.36 -1.46
C LEU A 148 6.11 -7.58 -2.03
N ALA A 149 6.56 -8.83 -2.12
CA ALA A 149 7.87 -9.17 -2.65
C ALA A 149 8.02 -8.75 -4.14
N GLY A 150 7.01 -9.02 -4.96
CA GLY A 150 7.00 -8.61 -6.37
C GLY A 150 7.04 -7.09 -6.54
N ALA A 151 6.32 -6.35 -5.70
CA ALA A 151 6.37 -4.89 -5.71
C ALA A 151 7.76 -4.38 -5.27
N MET A 152 8.38 -4.99 -4.25
CA MET A 152 9.74 -4.64 -3.81
C MET A 152 10.77 -4.84 -4.93
N VAL A 153 10.70 -5.96 -5.64
CA VAL A 153 11.58 -6.21 -6.80
C VAL A 153 11.34 -5.17 -7.89
N ALA A 154 10.08 -4.93 -8.25
CA ALA A 154 9.75 -3.97 -9.30
C ALA A 154 10.25 -2.55 -8.98
N GLY A 155 10.05 -2.07 -7.76
CA GLY A 155 10.52 -0.74 -7.37
C GLY A 155 12.04 -0.63 -7.33
N ARG A 156 12.75 -1.69 -6.89
CA ARG A 156 14.23 -1.72 -6.95
C ARG A 156 14.76 -1.67 -8.38
N LEU A 157 14.12 -2.38 -9.31
CA LEU A 157 14.46 -2.28 -10.72
C LEU A 157 14.24 -0.87 -11.25
N VAL A 158 13.11 -0.25 -10.92
CA VAL A 158 12.82 1.14 -11.29
C VAL A 158 13.84 2.11 -10.69
N TRP A 159 14.23 1.95 -9.41
CA TRP A 159 15.31 2.73 -8.81
C TRP A 159 16.59 2.66 -9.65
N VAL A 160 17.05 1.44 -9.97
CA VAL A 160 18.28 1.25 -10.76
C VAL A 160 18.15 1.92 -12.12
N ILE A 161 17.02 1.75 -12.80
CA ILE A 161 16.77 2.38 -14.11
C ILE A 161 16.85 3.90 -14.00
N VAL A 162 16.20 4.50 -12.99
CA VAL A 162 16.20 5.95 -12.78
C VAL A 162 17.62 6.46 -12.47
N VAL A 163 18.37 5.78 -11.62
CA VAL A 163 19.72 6.20 -11.25
C VAL A 163 20.69 6.05 -12.43
N VAL A 164 20.64 4.95 -13.15
CA VAL A 164 21.61 4.65 -14.22
C VAL A 164 21.30 5.41 -15.50
N TRP A 165 20.04 5.55 -15.86
CA TRP A 165 19.65 6.10 -17.17
C TRP A 165 19.09 7.53 -17.09
N LEU A 166 18.18 7.80 -16.18
CA LEU A 166 17.49 9.09 -16.14
C LEU A 166 18.30 10.16 -15.41
N ALA A 167 18.98 9.82 -14.33
CA ALA A 167 19.75 10.79 -13.57
C ALA A 167 20.92 11.44 -14.38
N PRO A 168 21.72 10.70 -15.17
CA PRO A 168 22.73 11.29 -16.04
C PRO A 168 22.15 12.21 -17.11
N VAL A 169 21.01 11.86 -17.71
CA VAL A 169 20.32 12.69 -18.71
C VAL A 169 19.88 14.04 -18.11
N LEU A 170 19.55 14.05 -16.82
CA LEU A 170 19.18 15.25 -16.08
C LEU A 170 20.37 16.02 -15.50
N GLY A 171 21.61 15.63 -15.85
CA GLY A 171 22.82 16.31 -15.39
C GLY A 171 23.17 16.09 -13.91
N ILE A 172 22.66 15.02 -13.31
CA ILE A 172 23.01 14.65 -11.93
C ILE A 172 24.44 14.13 -11.89
N GLU A 173 25.28 14.74 -11.03
CA GLU A 173 26.70 14.43 -10.94
C GLU A 173 26.99 12.96 -10.56
N ALA A 174 28.12 12.41 -11.04
CA ALA A 174 28.54 11.03 -10.77
C ALA A 174 28.66 10.73 -9.26
N ARG A 175 29.08 11.72 -8.44
CA ARG A 175 29.13 11.57 -6.97
C ARG A 175 27.74 11.35 -6.36
N ALA A 176 26.71 12.00 -6.89
CA ALA A 176 25.32 11.80 -6.47
C ALA A 176 24.81 10.42 -6.90
N LEU A 177 25.24 9.92 -8.07
CA LEU A 177 24.90 8.56 -8.54
C LEU A 177 25.50 7.48 -7.63
N THR A 178 26.76 7.61 -7.23
CA THR A 178 27.39 6.67 -6.28
C THR A 178 26.72 6.68 -4.92
N ALA A 179 26.32 7.84 -4.42
CA ALA A 179 25.56 7.96 -3.18
C ALA A 179 24.17 7.32 -3.28
N ALA A 180 23.49 7.45 -4.43
CA ALA A 180 22.21 6.82 -4.67
C ALA A 180 22.31 5.27 -4.74
N LEU A 181 23.36 4.75 -5.40
CA LEU A 181 23.63 3.29 -5.43
C LEU A 181 23.98 2.75 -4.04
N ALA A 182 24.77 3.50 -3.24
CA ALA A 182 25.06 3.13 -1.85
C ALA A 182 23.78 3.10 -1.00
N ALA A 183 22.86 4.03 -1.21
CA ALA A 183 21.56 4.05 -0.53
C ALA A 183 20.70 2.82 -0.89
N LEU A 184 20.78 2.34 -2.14
CA LEU A 184 20.16 1.09 -2.56
C LEU A 184 20.67 -0.10 -1.71
N GLY A 185 21.99 -0.22 -1.54
CA GLY A 185 22.61 -1.26 -0.74
C GLY A 185 22.22 -1.19 0.76
N ALA A 186 22.14 0.01 1.34
CA ALA A 186 21.75 0.17 2.74
C ALA A 186 20.28 -0.19 3.03
N GLY A 187 19.40 -0.15 2.03
CA GLY A 187 17.96 -0.38 2.19
C GLY A 187 17.54 -1.86 2.38
N TRP A 188 18.42 -2.83 2.19
CA TRP A 188 18.05 -4.26 2.26
C TRP A 188 17.52 -4.69 3.63
N VAL A 189 18.13 -4.19 4.70
CA VAL A 189 17.69 -4.48 6.07
C VAL A 189 16.26 -4.01 6.29
N GLY A 190 15.94 -2.79 5.83
CA GLY A 190 14.60 -2.24 5.89
C GLY A 190 13.58 -3.06 5.10
N MET A 191 13.96 -3.57 3.93
CA MET A 191 13.09 -4.44 3.13
C MET A 191 12.75 -5.75 3.84
N ILE A 192 13.73 -6.38 4.50
CA ILE A 192 13.50 -7.60 5.29
C ILE A 192 12.54 -7.30 6.45
N ILE A 193 12.76 -6.21 7.17
CA ILE A 193 11.85 -5.78 8.25
C ILE A 193 10.43 -5.55 7.70
N GLN A 194 10.29 -4.93 6.56
CA GLN A 194 8.99 -4.65 5.94
C GLN A 194 8.26 -5.91 5.48
N LEU A 195 8.97 -6.96 5.05
CA LEU A 195 8.37 -8.26 4.72
C LEU A 195 7.66 -8.92 5.91
N ILE A 196 8.02 -8.57 7.14
CA ILE A 196 7.37 -9.05 8.36
C ILE A 196 6.35 -8.02 8.86
N LEU A 197 6.72 -6.76 8.89
CA LEU A 197 5.92 -5.68 9.46
C LEU A 197 4.66 -5.40 8.64
N ILE A 198 4.77 -5.28 7.32
CA ILE A 198 3.63 -4.91 6.47
C ILE A 198 2.52 -5.97 6.48
N PRO A 199 2.79 -7.28 6.32
CA PRO A 199 1.76 -8.29 6.44
C PRO A 199 1.10 -8.32 7.81
N SER A 200 1.87 -8.09 8.88
CA SER A 200 1.34 -8.03 10.24
C SER A 200 0.38 -6.84 10.43
N LEU A 201 0.75 -5.67 9.91
CA LEU A 201 -0.12 -4.47 9.92
C LEU A 201 -1.38 -4.68 9.09
N VAL A 202 -1.25 -5.23 7.88
CA VAL A 202 -2.40 -5.53 7.02
C VAL A 202 -3.35 -6.49 7.72
N ALA A 203 -2.83 -7.57 8.32
CA ALA A 203 -3.64 -8.54 9.05
C ALA A 203 -4.35 -7.90 10.27
N ALA A 204 -3.67 -7.04 11.02
CA ALA A 204 -4.26 -6.32 12.15
C ALA A 204 -5.41 -5.40 11.70
N ILE A 205 -5.17 -4.56 10.68
CA ILE A 205 -6.18 -3.65 10.13
C ILE A 205 -7.39 -4.42 9.58
N GLU A 206 -7.15 -5.55 8.90
CA GLU A 206 -8.24 -6.37 8.37
C GLU A 206 -9.06 -7.06 9.47
N ARG A 207 -8.43 -7.44 10.58
CA ARG A 207 -9.15 -7.97 11.76
C ARG A 207 -10.06 -6.92 12.37
N THR A 208 -9.56 -5.71 12.61
CA THR A 208 -10.36 -4.60 13.16
C THR A 208 -11.55 -4.20 12.27
N ARG A 209 -11.38 -4.30 10.94
CA ARG A 209 -12.50 -4.05 9.98
C ARG A 209 -13.56 -5.17 9.96
N ARG A 210 -13.27 -6.31 10.59
CA ARG A 210 -14.16 -7.48 10.66
C ARG A 210 -14.96 -7.53 11.96
N ALA A 211 -14.43 -6.91 13.03
CA ALA A 211 -15.12 -6.73 14.31
C ALA A 211 -16.13 -5.59 14.22
#